data_2c7cce70cbbe6783d18d61605157ee7e
#
_entry.id   2c7cce70cbbe6783d18d61605157ee7e
#
_cell.length_a   1.000
_cell.length_b   1.000
_cell.length_c   1.000
_cell.angle_alpha   90.00
_cell.angle_beta   90.00
_cell.angle_gamma   90.00
#
_symmetry.space_group_name_H-M   'P 1'
#
loop_
_entity.id
_entity.type
_entity.pdbx_description
1 polymer ?
#
loop_
_entity_poly.entity_id
_entity_poly.type
_entity_poly.pdbx_seq_one_letter_code
_entity_poly.pdbx_strand_id
1 'polypeptide(L)'
;MKRQIINYETLLKVTKAMSLSRDHEKVIQITVEAVRDTLDIKGCALFLINHNTNQLEVAASCGLSQEYLNKGPVSSLHSIAKSLTEGPVAIYDVTDDPRIQYAEAAKSEGIASILSVPIFVRGQIIGAMRVYTFEHWEFTLEDVNFVQALGQIAGILIDLSRLIQGQQEHIDVLTTMKEAREM
;
A
#
# COMPACT_ATOMS: atom_id res chain seq x y z
N MET A 1 5.43 -21.58 15.91
CA MET A 1 4.55 -21.26 14.76
C MET A 1 3.22 -20.76 15.33
N LYS A 2 3.04 -19.43 15.45
CA LYS A 2 1.74 -18.85 15.84
C LYS A 2 0.81 -18.98 14.65
N ARG A 3 -0.20 -19.83 14.73
CA ARG A 3 -1.33 -19.83 13.80
C ARG A 3 -2.03 -18.48 13.96
N GLN A 4 -1.87 -17.59 13.00
CA GLN A 4 -2.66 -16.36 12.96
C GLN A 4 -4.08 -16.74 12.53
N ILE A 5 -4.98 -16.66 13.48
CA ILE A 5 -6.41 -16.61 13.20
C ILE A 5 -6.64 -15.25 12.51
N ILE A 6 -7.36 -15.24 11.39
CA ILE A 6 -7.80 -13.99 10.73
C ILE A 6 -8.31 -13.05 11.82
N ASN A 7 -7.59 -11.94 12.01
CA ASN A 7 -7.95 -11.03 13.09
C ASN A 7 -9.07 -10.10 12.64
N TYR A 8 -10.32 -10.56 12.82
CA TYR A 8 -11.53 -9.77 12.52
C TYR A 8 -11.54 -8.41 13.26
N GLU A 9 -10.89 -8.32 14.42
CA GLU A 9 -10.77 -7.07 15.16
C GLU A 9 -10.02 -6.00 14.38
N THR A 10 -8.98 -6.40 13.63
CA THR A 10 -8.24 -5.48 12.78
C THR A 10 -9.07 -5.00 11.61
N LEU A 11 -9.81 -5.88 10.95
CA LEU A 11 -10.75 -5.48 9.89
C LEU A 11 -11.80 -4.52 10.43
N LEU A 12 -12.37 -4.79 11.61
CA LEU A 12 -13.32 -3.90 12.28
C LEU A 12 -12.68 -2.55 12.65
N LYS A 13 -11.44 -2.53 13.13
CA LYS A 13 -10.70 -1.30 13.45
C LYS A 13 -10.56 -0.41 12.22
N VAL A 14 -10.12 -0.98 11.10
CA VAL A 14 -9.91 -0.24 9.85
C VAL A 14 -11.25 0.24 9.27
N THR A 15 -12.26 -0.62 9.18
CA THR A 15 -13.58 -0.24 8.65
C THR A 15 -14.29 0.79 9.53
N LYS A 16 -14.10 0.75 10.84
CA LYS A 16 -14.60 1.77 11.78
C LYS A 16 -13.88 3.10 11.57
N ALA A 17 -12.55 3.10 11.37
CA ALA A 17 -11.80 4.30 11.06
C ALA A 17 -12.30 4.94 9.76
N MET A 18 -12.59 4.14 8.72
CA MET A 18 -13.21 4.61 7.47
C MET A 18 -14.53 5.32 7.69
N SER A 19 -15.39 4.76 8.54
CA SER A 19 -16.74 5.30 8.79
C SER A 19 -16.71 6.63 9.55
N LEU A 20 -15.69 6.87 10.36
CA LEU A 20 -15.60 8.00 11.27
C LEU A 20 -14.71 9.14 10.74
N SER A 21 -13.77 8.86 9.87
CA SER A 21 -12.81 9.84 9.37
C SER A 21 -13.22 10.35 7.98
N ARG A 22 -13.14 11.66 7.80
CA ARG A 22 -13.19 12.31 6.47
C ARG A 22 -11.80 12.45 5.86
N ASP A 23 -10.77 12.20 6.66
CA ASP A 23 -9.36 12.23 6.28
C ASP A 23 -8.94 10.85 5.80
N HIS A 24 -8.94 10.64 4.49
CA HIS A 24 -8.62 9.37 3.87
C HIS A 24 -7.14 9.01 4.02
N GLU A 25 -6.24 10.00 4.02
CA GLU A 25 -4.79 9.76 4.20
C GLU A 25 -4.52 9.17 5.58
N LYS A 26 -5.19 9.72 6.60
CA LYS A 26 -5.12 9.19 7.97
C LYS A 26 -5.62 7.75 8.06
N VAL A 27 -6.69 7.40 7.32
CA VAL A 27 -7.22 6.03 7.34
C VAL A 27 -6.27 5.08 6.62
N ILE A 28 -5.63 5.50 5.52
CA ILE A 28 -4.61 4.71 4.83
C ILE A 28 -3.42 4.46 5.76
N GLN A 29 -2.99 5.47 6.52
CA GLN A 29 -1.93 5.34 7.52
C GLN A 29 -2.32 4.35 8.63
N ILE A 30 -3.53 4.46 9.18
CA ILE A 30 -4.08 3.50 10.17
C ILE A 30 -4.10 2.07 9.59
N THR A 31 -4.35 1.92 8.29
CA THR A 31 -4.40 0.60 7.65
C THR A 31 -3.01 -0.06 7.63
N VAL A 32 -1.95 0.65 7.24
CA VAL A 32 -0.59 0.09 7.23
C VAL A 32 -0.09 -0.22 8.63
N GLU A 33 -0.43 0.62 9.63
CA GLU A 33 -0.13 0.38 11.03
C GLU A 33 -0.87 -0.86 11.56
N ALA A 34 -2.15 -0.99 11.23
CA ALA A 34 -2.96 -2.14 11.64
C ALA A 34 -2.44 -3.47 11.05
N VAL A 35 -1.98 -3.48 9.80
CA VAL A 35 -1.33 -4.65 9.19
C VAL A 35 -0.06 -5.01 9.94
N ARG A 36 0.82 -4.03 10.17
CA ARG A 36 2.08 -4.24 10.87
C ARG A 36 1.87 -4.83 12.26
N ASP A 37 0.97 -4.22 13.04
CA ASP A 37 0.74 -4.61 14.44
C ASP A 37 0.06 -5.98 14.55
N THR A 38 -0.86 -6.29 13.62
CA THR A 38 -1.58 -7.59 13.62
C THR A 38 -0.67 -8.75 13.25
N LEU A 39 0.21 -8.54 12.26
CA LEU A 39 1.14 -9.57 11.81
C LEU A 39 2.41 -9.63 12.68
N ASP A 40 2.63 -8.66 13.57
CA ASP A 40 3.85 -8.52 14.39
C ASP A 40 5.11 -8.55 13.50
N ILE A 41 5.10 -7.72 12.46
CA ILE A 41 6.14 -7.65 11.44
C ILE A 41 6.97 -6.37 11.55
N LYS A 42 8.11 -6.33 10.85
CA LYS A 42 9.00 -5.17 10.83
C LYS A 42 8.31 -3.91 10.32
N GLY A 43 7.61 -4.01 9.19
CA GLY A 43 6.99 -2.85 8.59
C GLY A 43 5.97 -3.19 7.51
N CYS A 44 5.19 -2.17 7.18
CA CYS A 44 4.22 -2.20 6.09
C CYS A 44 4.30 -0.90 5.32
N ALA A 45 4.14 -0.96 4.00
CA ALA A 45 4.05 0.22 3.15
C ALA A 45 3.01 0.02 2.05
N LEU A 46 2.29 1.11 1.74
CA LEU A 46 1.38 1.21 0.62
C LEU A 46 2.01 2.10 -0.44
N PHE A 47 2.10 1.59 -1.65
CA PHE A 47 2.62 2.27 -2.81
C PHE A 47 1.52 2.51 -3.83
N LEU A 48 1.56 3.66 -4.50
CA LEU A 48 0.70 3.97 -5.65
C LEU A 48 1.53 4.06 -6.91
N ILE A 49 0.95 3.67 -8.03
CA ILE A 49 1.58 3.81 -9.35
C ILE A 49 1.42 5.27 -9.81
N ASN A 50 2.55 5.93 -10.05
CA ASN A 50 2.59 7.15 -10.83
C ASN A 50 2.61 6.79 -12.30
N HIS A 51 1.51 7.01 -13.01
CA HIS A 51 1.35 6.65 -14.42
C HIS A 51 2.24 7.48 -15.37
N ASN A 52 2.72 8.66 -14.95
CA ASN A 52 3.61 9.49 -15.77
C ASN A 52 5.06 8.97 -15.77
N THR A 53 5.51 8.45 -14.62
CA THR A 53 6.88 7.97 -14.42
C THR A 53 7.00 6.45 -14.45
N ASN A 54 5.89 5.72 -14.40
CA ASN A 54 5.83 4.27 -14.18
C ASN A 54 6.60 3.82 -12.92
N GLN A 55 6.55 4.62 -11.87
CA GLN A 55 7.18 4.34 -10.59
C GLN A 55 6.14 4.12 -9.50
N LEU A 56 6.53 3.35 -8.49
CA LEU A 56 5.77 3.19 -7.27
C LEU A 56 6.19 4.26 -6.26
N GLU A 57 5.26 5.10 -5.87
CA GLU A 57 5.43 6.16 -4.86
C GLU A 57 4.81 5.74 -3.54
N VAL A 58 5.47 6.03 -2.43
CA VAL A 58 4.97 5.71 -1.09
C VAL A 58 3.81 6.62 -0.73
N ALA A 59 2.63 6.04 -0.52
CA ALA A 59 1.45 6.76 -0.03
C ALA A 59 1.33 6.72 1.50
N ALA A 60 1.72 5.60 2.12
CA ALA A 60 1.78 5.45 3.57
C ALA A 60 2.80 4.36 3.94
N SER A 61 3.41 4.48 5.11
CA SER A 61 4.35 3.46 5.61
C SER A 61 4.45 3.48 7.13
N CYS A 62 4.82 2.34 7.71
CA CYS A 62 5.19 2.25 9.11
C CYS A 62 6.28 1.20 9.31
N GLY A 63 7.14 1.41 10.33
CA GLY A 63 8.19 0.49 10.72
C GLY A 63 9.40 0.41 9.78
N LEU A 64 9.50 1.31 8.80
CA LEU A 64 10.60 1.42 7.85
C LEU A 64 11.34 2.75 8.03
N SER A 65 12.66 2.74 7.86
CA SER A 65 13.48 3.94 7.94
C SER A 65 13.26 4.86 6.73
N GLN A 66 13.50 6.17 6.91
CA GLN A 66 13.47 7.12 5.80
C GLN A 66 14.56 6.82 4.76
N GLU A 67 15.71 6.29 5.20
CA GLU A 67 16.78 5.86 4.32
C GLU A 67 16.31 4.75 3.39
N TYR A 68 15.63 3.73 3.93
CA TYR A 68 15.07 2.65 3.12
C TYR A 68 13.95 3.12 2.19
N LEU A 69 13.08 4.02 2.64
CA LEU A 69 12.01 4.57 1.80
C LEU A 69 12.58 5.41 0.64
N ASN A 70 13.70 6.09 0.84
CA ASN A 70 14.37 6.95 -0.14
C ASN A 70 15.51 6.25 -0.92
N LYS A 71 15.62 4.91 -0.87
CA LYS A 71 16.68 4.11 -1.53
C LYS A 71 16.80 4.28 -3.04
N GLY A 72 15.82 4.88 -3.66
CA GLY A 72 15.75 5.09 -5.11
C GLY A 72 14.38 4.76 -5.69
N PRO A 73 14.16 5.08 -6.96
CA PRO A 73 12.88 4.85 -7.62
C PRO A 73 12.56 3.36 -7.74
N VAL A 74 11.39 2.97 -7.28
CA VAL A 74 10.89 1.60 -7.42
C VAL A 74 10.12 1.49 -8.73
N SER A 75 10.72 0.84 -9.72
CA SER A 75 10.09 0.66 -11.02
C SER A 75 8.84 -0.23 -10.93
N SER A 76 7.74 0.21 -11.51
CA SER A 76 6.52 -0.60 -11.64
C SER A 76 6.64 -1.68 -12.74
N LEU A 77 7.63 -1.55 -13.63
CA LEU A 77 7.86 -2.46 -14.76
C LEU A 77 8.87 -3.57 -14.46
N HIS A 78 9.67 -3.42 -13.41
CA HIS A 78 10.72 -4.37 -13.04
C HIS A 78 10.50 -4.89 -11.62
N SER A 79 11.13 -6.04 -11.30
CA SER A 79 11.09 -6.56 -9.94
C SER A 79 9.72 -7.10 -9.52
N ILE A 80 9.45 -7.06 -8.23
CA ILE A 80 8.18 -7.45 -7.60
C ILE A 80 6.98 -6.75 -8.26
N ALA A 81 7.14 -5.51 -8.70
CA ALA A 81 6.05 -4.74 -9.30
C ALA A 81 5.54 -5.34 -10.62
N LYS A 82 6.43 -5.87 -11.47
CA LYS A 82 6.02 -6.58 -12.70
C LYS A 82 5.20 -7.82 -12.37
N SER A 83 5.58 -8.54 -11.33
CA SER A 83 4.88 -9.74 -10.90
C SER A 83 3.48 -9.46 -10.32
N LEU A 84 3.21 -8.22 -9.89
CA LEU A 84 1.87 -7.83 -9.40
C LEU A 84 0.78 -7.94 -10.45
N THR A 85 1.11 -7.89 -11.75
CA THR A 85 0.15 -8.15 -12.82
C THR A 85 -0.34 -9.60 -12.83
N GLU A 86 0.42 -10.49 -12.23
CA GLU A 86 0.14 -11.93 -12.14
C GLU A 86 -0.47 -12.32 -10.79
N GLY A 87 -0.48 -11.40 -9.81
CA GLY A 87 -1.05 -11.62 -8.47
C GLY A 87 -0.09 -11.28 -7.32
N PRO A 88 -0.35 -11.77 -6.11
CA PRO A 88 0.54 -11.59 -4.96
C PRO A 88 1.91 -12.25 -5.16
N VAL A 89 2.95 -11.59 -4.67
CA VAL A 89 4.34 -12.06 -4.74
C VAL A 89 4.92 -12.19 -3.34
N ALA A 90 5.33 -13.40 -2.98
CA ALA A 90 6.07 -13.67 -1.75
C ALA A 90 7.56 -13.89 -2.06
N ILE A 91 8.42 -13.22 -1.32
CA ILE A 91 9.88 -13.36 -1.33
C ILE A 91 10.27 -13.89 0.03
N TYR A 92 10.82 -15.10 0.06
CA TYR A 92 11.27 -15.75 1.30
C TYR A 92 12.59 -15.16 1.80
N ASP A 93 13.54 -14.93 0.90
CA ASP A 93 14.85 -14.35 1.20
C ASP A 93 15.17 -13.18 0.26
N VAL A 94 15.24 -11.98 0.83
CA VAL A 94 15.54 -10.76 0.05
C VAL A 94 16.97 -10.70 -0.46
N THR A 95 17.88 -11.50 0.07
CA THR A 95 19.31 -11.52 -0.30
C THR A 95 19.59 -12.41 -1.50
N ASP A 96 18.74 -13.39 -1.78
CA ASP A 96 18.94 -14.40 -2.82
C ASP A 96 17.93 -14.30 -3.97
N ASP A 97 16.87 -13.52 -3.83
CA ASP A 97 15.82 -13.42 -4.85
C ASP A 97 16.15 -12.35 -5.89
N PRO A 98 16.32 -12.71 -7.19
CA PRO A 98 16.67 -11.77 -8.26
C PRO A 98 15.61 -10.73 -8.56
N ARG A 99 14.38 -10.90 -8.03
CA ARG A 99 13.28 -9.94 -8.18
C ARG A 99 13.45 -8.72 -7.25
N ILE A 100 14.38 -8.75 -6.31
CA ILE A 100 14.65 -7.64 -5.40
C ILE A 100 15.56 -6.61 -6.08
N GLN A 101 15.01 -5.42 -6.33
CA GLN A 101 15.76 -4.33 -6.97
C GLN A 101 16.86 -3.73 -6.08
N TYR A 102 16.66 -3.70 -4.75
CA TYR A 102 17.55 -3.08 -3.76
C TYR A 102 17.85 -4.07 -2.61
N ALA A 103 18.51 -5.19 -2.92
CA ALA A 103 18.79 -6.23 -1.95
C ALA A 103 19.67 -5.74 -0.77
N GLU A 104 20.74 -4.97 -1.05
CA GLU A 104 21.63 -4.43 -0.02
C GLU A 104 20.90 -3.44 0.91
N ALA A 105 20.01 -2.59 0.37
CA ALA A 105 19.21 -1.68 1.18
C ALA A 105 18.21 -2.47 2.06
N ALA A 106 17.60 -3.53 1.55
CA ALA A 106 16.71 -4.39 2.31
C ALA A 106 17.46 -5.10 3.46
N LYS A 107 18.66 -5.60 3.18
CA LYS A 107 19.54 -6.23 4.18
C LYS A 107 19.96 -5.23 5.26
N SER A 108 20.40 -4.02 4.88
CA SER A 108 20.79 -2.97 5.83
C SER A 108 19.62 -2.51 6.70
N GLU A 109 18.41 -2.51 6.14
CA GLU A 109 17.17 -2.23 6.86
C GLU A 109 16.78 -3.37 7.82
N GLY A 110 17.41 -4.53 7.74
CA GLY A 110 17.08 -5.71 8.54
C GLY A 110 15.79 -6.39 8.08
N ILE A 111 15.53 -6.40 6.78
CA ILE A 111 14.42 -7.11 6.16
C ILE A 111 14.91 -8.49 5.73
N ALA A 112 14.15 -9.54 6.07
CA ALA A 112 14.42 -10.91 5.65
C ALA A 112 13.49 -11.38 4.54
N SER A 113 12.17 -11.13 4.68
CA SER A 113 11.18 -11.54 3.67
C SER A 113 10.24 -10.39 3.31
N ILE A 114 9.63 -10.47 2.12
CA ILE A 114 8.66 -9.48 1.62
C ILE A 114 7.44 -10.21 1.03
N LEU A 115 6.24 -9.77 1.41
CA LEU A 115 5.01 -10.06 0.68
C LEU A 115 4.52 -8.79 0.02
N SER A 116 4.27 -8.83 -1.28
CA SER A 116 3.68 -7.74 -2.06
C SER A 116 2.35 -8.19 -2.63
N VAL A 117 1.28 -7.46 -2.34
CA VAL A 117 -0.06 -7.72 -2.90
C VAL A 117 -0.51 -6.55 -3.75
N PRO A 118 -1.13 -6.79 -4.91
CA PRO A 118 -1.64 -5.73 -5.77
C PRO A 118 -2.89 -5.10 -5.17
N ILE A 119 -3.07 -3.80 -5.41
CA ILE A 119 -4.28 -3.07 -5.06
C ILE A 119 -5.05 -2.77 -6.34
N PHE A 120 -6.28 -3.30 -6.43
CA PHE A 120 -7.15 -3.13 -7.58
C PHE A 120 -8.26 -2.11 -7.30
N VAL A 121 -8.51 -1.25 -8.28
CA VAL A 121 -9.69 -0.39 -8.32
C VAL A 121 -10.28 -0.45 -9.71
N ARG A 122 -11.57 -0.77 -9.80
CA ARG A 122 -12.32 -0.89 -11.07
C ARG A 122 -11.60 -1.80 -12.10
N GLY A 123 -11.00 -2.88 -11.62
CA GLY A 123 -10.28 -3.84 -12.45
C GLY A 123 -8.88 -3.41 -12.90
N GLN A 124 -8.39 -2.27 -12.45
CA GLN A 124 -7.03 -1.79 -12.72
C GLN A 124 -6.16 -1.85 -11.47
N ILE A 125 -4.89 -2.17 -11.63
CA ILE A 125 -3.91 -2.11 -10.55
C ILE A 125 -3.51 -0.65 -10.37
N ILE A 126 -3.76 -0.09 -9.18
CA ILE A 126 -3.41 1.28 -8.83
C ILE A 126 -2.16 1.36 -7.94
N GLY A 127 -1.71 0.25 -7.41
CA GLY A 127 -0.59 0.21 -6.48
C GLY A 127 -0.37 -1.17 -5.88
N ALA A 128 0.37 -1.18 -4.79
CA ALA A 128 0.68 -2.39 -4.03
C ALA A 128 0.75 -2.11 -2.54
N MET A 129 0.33 -3.07 -1.72
CA MET A 129 0.67 -3.11 -0.31
C MET A 129 1.80 -4.12 -0.10
N ARG A 130 2.85 -3.71 0.61
CA ARG A 130 3.99 -4.56 0.94
C ARG A 130 4.15 -4.70 2.43
N VAL A 131 4.37 -5.92 2.88
CA VAL A 131 4.75 -6.24 4.25
C VAL A 131 6.17 -6.76 4.28
N TYR A 132 6.91 -6.40 5.33
CA TYR A 132 8.34 -6.65 5.51
C TYR A 132 8.56 -7.32 6.85
N THR A 133 9.31 -8.41 6.88
CA THR A 133 9.57 -9.18 8.10
C THR A 133 11.04 -9.09 8.52
N PHE A 134 11.32 -9.28 9.83
CA PHE A 134 12.72 -9.35 10.31
C PHE A 134 13.31 -10.76 10.21
N GLU A 135 12.44 -11.77 10.08
CA GLU A 135 12.82 -13.18 9.97
C GLU A 135 12.31 -13.75 8.67
N HIS A 136 12.92 -14.82 8.19
CA HIS A 136 12.42 -15.55 7.05
C HIS A 136 11.02 -16.09 7.33
N TRP A 137 10.08 -15.78 6.44
CA TRP A 137 8.67 -16.10 6.60
C TRP A 137 8.09 -16.76 5.35
N GLU A 138 7.61 -17.98 5.54
CA GLU A 138 6.76 -18.64 4.53
C GLU A 138 5.35 -18.11 4.65
N PHE A 139 5.01 -17.13 3.82
CA PHE A 139 3.67 -16.54 3.81
C PHE A 139 2.63 -17.57 3.41
N THR A 140 1.64 -17.76 4.28
CA THR A 140 0.51 -18.63 4.03
C THR A 140 -0.53 -17.93 3.16
N LEU A 141 -1.47 -18.71 2.60
CA LEU A 141 -2.60 -18.14 1.87
C LEU A 141 -3.46 -17.23 2.77
N GLU A 142 -3.54 -17.52 4.07
CA GLU A 142 -4.25 -16.70 5.05
C GLU A 142 -3.57 -15.33 5.21
N ASP A 143 -2.24 -15.29 5.30
CA ASP A 143 -1.46 -14.05 5.37
C ASP A 143 -1.69 -13.22 4.09
N VAL A 144 -1.61 -13.85 2.93
CA VAL A 144 -1.83 -13.19 1.64
C VAL A 144 -3.25 -12.61 1.57
N ASN A 145 -4.27 -13.39 1.89
CA ASN A 145 -5.66 -12.96 1.83
C ASN A 145 -5.94 -11.81 2.82
N PHE A 146 -5.34 -11.86 4.01
CA PHE A 146 -5.48 -10.81 5.01
C PHE A 146 -4.88 -9.47 4.52
N VAL A 147 -3.64 -9.49 4.04
CA VAL A 147 -2.97 -8.30 3.51
C VAL A 147 -3.70 -7.79 2.26
N GLN A 148 -4.16 -8.69 1.39
CA GLN A 148 -4.93 -8.36 0.18
C GLN A 148 -6.25 -7.65 0.54
N ALA A 149 -6.99 -8.15 1.54
CA ALA A 149 -8.25 -7.54 1.97
C ALA A 149 -8.05 -6.11 2.49
N LEU A 150 -7.02 -5.89 3.32
CA LEU A 150 -6.71 -4.56 3.84
C LEU A 150 -6.16 -3.62 2.76
N GLY A 151 -5.33 -4.14 1.85
CA GLY A 151 -4.88 -3.38 0.68
C GLY A 151 -6.04 -2.95 -0.22
N GLN A 152 -7.03 -3.83 -0.42
CA GLN A 152 -8.21 -3.52 -1.21
C GLN A 152 -9.09 -2.45 -0.56
N ILE A 153 -9.24 -2.49 0.78
CA ILE A 153 -9.94 -1.45 1.53
C ILE A 153 -9.25 -0.09 1.34
N ALA A 154 -7.93 -0.04 1.47
CA ALA A 154 -7.15 1.17 1.23
C ALA A 154 -7.31 1.69 -0.22
N GLY A 155 -7.34 0.78 -1.20
CA GLY A 155 -7.58 1.14 -2.61
C GLY A 155 -8.93 1.81 -2.85
N ILE A 156 -9.99 1.30 -2.23
CA ILE A 156 -11.34 1.91 -2.30
C ILE A 156 -11.33 3.32 -1.73
N LEU A 157 -10.64 3.53 -0.60
CA LEU A 157 -10.52 4.87 0.01
C LEU A 157 -9.77 5.85 -0.88
N ILE A 158 -8.70 5.40 -1.52
CA ILE A 158 -7.91 6.22 -2.43
C ILE A 158 -8.77 6.65 -3.63
N ASP A 159 -9.53 5.72 -4.21
CA ASP A 159 -10.44 6.03 -5.33
C ASP A 159 -11.53 7.01 -4.91
N LEU A 160 -12.13 6.81 -3.74
CA LEU A 160 -13.14 7.72 -3.19
C LEU A 160 -12.56 9.13 -2.97
N SER A 161 -11.35 9.23 -2.42
CA SER A 161 -10.65 10.51 -2.21
C SER A 161 -10.45 11.27 -3.52
N ARG A 162 -9.98 10.57 -4.55
CA ARG A 162 -9.77 11.15 -5.89
C ARG A 162 -11.06 11.63 -6.53
N LEU A 163 -12.16 10.90 -6.37
CA LEU A 163 -13.47 11.29 -6.86
C LEU A 163 -13.99 12.57 -6.17
N ILE A 164 -13.84 12.65 -4.85
CA ILE A 164 -14.27 13.84 -4.08
C ILE A 164 -13.45 15.06 -4.50
N GLN A 165 -12.13 14.94 -4.63
CA GLN A 165 -11.27 16.02 -5.08
C GLN A 165 -11.64 16.51 -6.48
N GLY A 166 -11.84 15.60 -7.43
CA GLY A 166 -12.24 15.96 -8.79
C GLY A 166 -13.60 16.65 -8.86
N GLN A 167 -14.56 16.27 -8.00
CA GLN A 167 -15.84 16.97 -7.89
C GLN A 167 -15.69 18.38 -7.33
N GLN A 168 -14.85 18.56 -6.32
CA GLN A 168 -14.62 19.89 -5.71
C GLN A 168 -13.97 20.84 -6.71
N GLU A 169 -12.94 20.42 -7.43
CA GLU A 169 -12.30 21.21 -8.48
C GLU A 169 -13.31 21.65 -9.55
N HIS A 170 -14.23 20.76 -9.92
CA HIS A 170 -15.28 21.09 -10.91
C HIS A 170 -16.24 22.14 -10.40
N ILE A 171 -16.66 22.06 -9.13
CA ILE A 171 -17.52 23.05 -8.48
C ILE A 171 -16.82 24.41 -8.41
N ASP A 172 -15.56 24.44 -8.04
CA ASP A 172 -14.78 25.68 -7.91
C ASP A 172 -14.63 26.39 -9.27
N VAL A 173 -14.36 25.64 -10.34
CA VAL A 173 -14.31 26.18 -11.72
C VAL A 173 -15.66 26.77 -12.13
N LEU A 174 -16.77 26.06 -11.90
CA LEU A 174 -18.10 26.53 -12.23
C LEU A 174 -18.50 27.80 -11.46
N THR A 175 -18.11 27.87 -10.19
CA THR A 175 -18.37 29.04 -9.33
C THR A 175 -17.61 30.26 -9.85
N THR A 176 -16.30 30.10 -10.16
CA THR A 176 -15.48 31.17 -10.72
C THR A 176 -16.01 31.67 -12.07
N MET A 177 -16.47 30.77 -12.93
CA MET A 177 -17.09 31.14 -14.23
C MET A 177 -18.39 31.91 -14.06
N LYS A 178 -19.18 31.60 -13.03
CA LYS A 178 -20.44 32.33 -12.74
C LYS A 178 -20.15 33.73 -12.25
N GLU A 179 -19.21 33.89 -11.30
CA GLU A 179 -18.80 35.20 -10.79
C GLU A 179 -18.23 36.10 -11.90
N ALA A 180 -17.45 35.56 -12.83
CA ALA A 180 -16.89 36.30 -13.96
C ALA A 180 -17.97 36.73 -14.98
N ARG A 181 -19.15 36.12 -15.00
CA ARG A 181 -20.29 36.51 -15.86
C ARG A 181 -21.18 37.59 -15.27
N GLU A 182 -21.14 37.76 -13.95
CA GLU A 182 -21.96 38.71 -13.21
C GLU A 182 -21.24 40.08 -13.00
N MET A 183 -19.95 40.17 -13.37
CA MET A 183 -19.18 41.43 -13.46
C MET A 183 -19.23 42.02 -14.86
#